data_58ec16a6805589246b02da708af70dd7
#
_entry.id   58ec16a6805589246b02da708af70dd7
#
_cell.length_a   1.000
_cell.length_b   1.000
_cell.length_c   1.000
_cell.angle_alpha   90.00
_cell.angle_beta   90.00
_cell.angle_gamma   90.00
#
_symmetry.space_group_name_H-M   'P 1'
#
loop_
_entity.id
_entity.type
_entity.pdbx_description
1 polymer ?
#
loop_
_entity_poly.entity_id
_entity_poly.type
_entity_poly.pdbx_seq_one_letter_code
_entity_poly.pdbx_strand_id
1 'polypeptide(L)'
;MDMQSKAKKLIEMIQTVPVEWKPLGEVGLLVRGNGLQKKDFTESGVPAIHYGQIYTYYGNQTDKTLSFVSPELAEKLKKVDKGDVVITNTSENIEDVGKALLYLGEEQAVTGGHATIFKPSKEIVGKFFVYFTQTEIFDKAKRKFAKGTKVIDVSATDMAKIQIPIPSLETQQKIVKILDKFTELEATLEAELALRKRQYQYYRDFLLDFDNQIGGGDSWWLSMPSERCGLEDVGGSG
;
A
#
# COMPACT_ATOMS: atom_id res chain seq x y z
N MET A 1 -10.83 -23.59 16.86
CA MET A 1 -10.41 -22.30 17.46
C MET A 1 -10.75 -21.23 16.43
N ASP A 2 -11.68 -20.38 16.76
CA ASP A 2 -12.20 -19.39 15.82
C ASP A 2 -11.16 -18.27 15.54
N MET A 3 -11.38 -17.47 14.51
CA MET A 3 -10.45 -16.43 14.07
C MET A 3 -10.27 -15.33 15.14
N GLN A 4 -11.33 -15.01 15.89
CA GLN A 4 -11.29 -14.03 16.99
C GLN A 4 -10.42 -14.50 18.16
N SER A 5 -10.50 -15.79 18.51
CA SER A 5 -9.68 -16.38 19.56
C SER A 5 -8.19 -16.37 19.20
N LYS A 6 -7.86 -16.65 17.92
CA LYS A 6 -6.48 -16.59 17.41
C LYS A 6 -5.95 -15.15 17.43
N ALA A 7 -6.76 -14.18 16.99
CA ALA A 7 -6.39 -12.76 17.00
C ALA A 7 -6.15 -12.26 18.43
N LYS A 8 -7.05 -12.59 19.37
CA LYS A 8 -6.91 -12.19 20.77
C LYS A 8 -5.62 -12.75 21.40
N LYS A 9 -5.35 -14.06 21.24
CA LYS A 9 -4.13 -14.67 21.75
C LYS A 9 -2.86 -14.05 21.19
N LEU A 10 -2.92 -13.61 19.95
CA LEU A 10 -1.80 -12.99 19.28
C LEU A 10 -1.57 -11.54 19.75
N ILE A 11 -2.64 -10.77 19.96
CA ILE A 11 -2.57 -9.42 20.55
C ILE A 11 -1.97 -9.51 21.95
N GLU A 12 -2.42 -10.43 22.78
CA GLU A 12 -1.86 -10.68 24.11
C GLU A 12 -0.38 -11.03 24.05
N MET A 13 0.00 -11.87 23.09
CA MET A 13 1.41 -12.26 22.91
C MET A 13 2.28 -11.07 22.48
N ILE A 14 1.79 -10.20 21.57
CA ILE A 14 2.52 -9.02 21.10
C ILE A 14 2.67 -7.98 22.22
N GLN A 15 1.65 -7.79 23.05
CA GLN A 15 1.68 -6.84 24.18
C GLN A 15 2.70 -7.18 25.26
N THR A 16 3.12 -8.46 25.36
CA THR A 16 4.09 -8.93 26.36
C THR A 16 5.51 -9.04 25.85
N VAL A 17 5.75 -8.77 24.54
CA VAL A 17 7.09 -8.87 23.96
C VAL A 17 7.94 -7.67 24.37
N PRO A 18 9.20 -7.88 24.82
CA PRO A 18 10.14 -6.79 24.99
C PRO A 18 10.38 -6.05 23.68
N VAL A 19 10.26 -4.74 23.70
CA VAL A 19 10.45 -3.89 22.52
C VAL A 19 11.49 -2.82 22.85
N GLU A 20 12.57 -2.82 22.08
CA GLU A 20 13.56 -1.74 22.10
C GLU A 20 13.13 -0.65 21.11
N TRP A 21 13.25 0.62 21.48
CA TRP A 21 13.01 1.74 20.58
C TRP A 21 14.34 2.27 20.08
N LYS A 22 14.52 2.31 18.76
CA LYS A 22 15.76 2.80 18.11
C LYS A 22 15.44 3.87 17.09
N PRO A 23 16.33 4.85 16.89
CA PRO A 23 16.26 5.75 15.75
C PRO A 23 16.29 4.94 14.44
N LEU A 24 15.47 5.33 13.45
CA LEU A 24 15.42 4.67 12.14
C LEU A 24 16.81 4.57 11.49
N GLY A 25 17.66 5.59 11.68
CA GLY A 25 19.02 5.59 11.15
C GLY A 25 19.99 4.59 11.80
N GLU A 26 19.65 4.00 12.95
CA GLU A 26 20.45 2.94 13.58
C GLU A 26 20.11 1.54 13.04
N VAL A 27 18.91 1.37 12.48
CA VAL A 27 18.42 0.08 11.97
C VAL A 27 18.42 -0.01 10.45
N GLY A 28 19.02 0.96 9.77
CA GLY A 28 19.20 0.95 8.32
C GLY A 28 19.77 2.26 7.79
N LEU A 29 20.16 2.25 6.53
CA LEU A 29 20.72 3.40 5.85
C LEU A 29 19.60 4.16 5.11
N LEU A 30 19.53 5.48 5.33
CA LEU A 30 18.62 6.35 4.59
C LEU A 30 19.41 7.15 3.53
N VAL A 31 19.01 6.99 2.27
CA VAL A 31 19.64 7.67 1.12
C VAL A 31 18.59 8.47 0.39
N ARG A 32 18.66 9.80 0.41
CA ARG A 32 17.76 10.63 -0.39
C ARG A 32 18.04 10.41 -1.88
N GLY A 33 17.00 10.23 -2.67
CA GLY A 33 17.08 10.17 -4.13
C GLY A 33 17.52 11.49 -4.75
N ASN A 34 17.69 11.53 -6.05
CA ASN A 34 18.17 12.72 -6.76
C ASN A 34 17.63 12.79 -8.19
N GLY A 35 17.62 13.97 -8.77
CA GLY A 35 17.63 14.29 -10.20
C GLY A 35 16.47 13.83 -11.09
N LEU A 36 15.53 13.03 -10.65
CA LEU A 36 14.43 12.50 -11.48
C LEU A 36 13.30 13.52 -11.61
N GLN A 37 12.93 13.85 -12.85
CA GLN A 37 11.80 14.73 -13.18
C GLN A 37 10.74 13.97 -13.97
N LYS A 38 9.49 14.45 -13.98
CA LYS A 38 8.39 13.81 -14.70
C LYS A 38 8.63 13.66 -16.22
N LYS A 39 9.38 14.58 -16.82
CA LYS A 39 9.74 14.55 -18.24
C LYS A 39 10.77 13.46 -18.60
N ASP A 40 11.42 12.89 -17.61
CA ASP A 40 12.49 11.90 -17.80
C ASP A 40 11.95 10.46 -17.91
N PHE A 41 10.64 10.29 -17.71
CA PHE A 41 10.00 8.97 -17.82
C PHE A 41 9.88 8.53 -19.28
N THR A 42 10.12 7.24 -19.47
CA THR A 42 10.03 6.51 -20.72
C THR A 42 9.02 5.36 -20.60
N GLU A 43 8.57 4.82 -21.74
CA GLU A 43 7.66 3.65 -21.76
C GLU A 43 8.37 2.34 -21.38
N SER A 44 9.69 2.28 -21.54
CA SER A 44 10.52 1.12 -21.24
C SER A 44 11.92 1.55 -20.82
N GLY A 45 12.68 0.67 -20.17
CA GLY A 45 14.04 0.95 -19.72
C GLY A 45 14.27 0.44 -18.29
N VAL A 46 15.03 1.21 -17.50
CA VAL A 46 15.30 0.88 -16.11
C VAL A 46 14.08 1.25 -15.24
N PRO A 47 13.60 0.33 -14.37
CA PRO A 47 12.47 0.61 -13.49
C PRO A 47 12.69 1.87 -12.66
N ALA A 48 11.65 2.71 -12.54
CA ALA A 48 11.70 3.96 -11.80
C ALA A 48 10.47 4.12 -10.88
N ILE A 49 10.71 4.50 -9.62
CA ILE A 49 9.65 4.74 -8.63
C ILE A 49 9.54 6.26 -8.43
N HIS A 50 8.43 6.84 -8.90
CA HIS A 50 8.12 8.24 -8.66
C HIS A 50 7.39 8.40 -7.32
N TYR A 51 7.81 9.36 -6.51
CA TYR A 51 7.25 9.59 -5.17
C TYR A 51 5.72 9.73 -5.15
N GLY A 52 5.15 10.43 -6.15
CA GLY A 52 3.70 10.59 -6.28
C GLY A 52 2.96 9.26 -6.48
N GLN A 53 3.56 8.28 -7.14
CA GLN A 53 2.95 6.97 -7.35
C GLN A 53 2.87 6.14 -6.06
N ILE A 54 3.71 6.44 -5.05
CA ILE A 54 3.69 5.75 -3.76
C ILE A 54 2.36 5.97 -3.04
N TYR A 55 1.78 7.16 -3.15
CA TYR A 55 0.51 7.47 -2.47
C TYR A 55 -0.73 7.48 -3.38
N THR A 56 -0.55 7.39 -4.71
CA THR A 56 -1.68 7.39 -5.65
C THR A 56 -1.97 6.03 -6.26
N TYR A 57 -0.99 5.15 -6.34
CA TYR A 57 -1.12 3.91 -7.10
C TYR A 57 -0.63 2.67 -6.35
N TYR A 58 0.59 2.71 -5.78
CA TYR A 58 1.14 1.55 -5.11
C TYR A 58 0.48 1.32 -3.75
N GLY A 59 0.35 0.05 -3.37
CA GLY A 59 0.05 -0.34 -2.00
C GLY A 59 1.31 -0.40 -1.13
N ASN A 60 1.36 -1.35 -0.23
CA ASN A 60 2.49 -1.51 0.72
C ASN A 60 3.76 -2.07 0.08
N GLN A 61 3.66 -2.68 -1.09
CA GLN A 61 4.79 -3.29 -1.82
C GLN A 61 4.51 -3.36 -3.31
N THR A 62 5.59 -3.47 -4.10
CA THR A 62 5.51 -3.73 -5.52
C THR A 62 6.72 -4.52 -6.02
N ASP A 63 6.52 -5.41 -6.96
CA ASP A 63 7.56 -6.11 -7.73
C ASP A 63 7.76 -5.51 -9.12
N LYS A 64 6.87 -4.58 -9.54
CA LYS A 64 6.91 -3.91 -10.84
C LYS A 64 6.73 -2.42 -10.68
N THR A 65 7.30 -1.64 -11.59
CA THR A 65 7.12 -0.19 -11.63
C THR A 65 6.22 0.23 -12.78
N LEU A 66 5.51 1.34 -12.59
CA LEU A 66 4.69 1.97 -13.63
C LEU A 66 5.50 2.81 -14.60
N SER A 67 6.66 3.23 -14.18
CA SER A 67 7.50 4.18 -14.91
C SER A 67 8.89 3.60 -15.10
N PHE A 68 9.54 4.04 -16.17
CA PHE A 68 10.90 3.68 -16.52
C PHE A 68 11.69 4.94 -16.84
N VAL A 69 13.01 4.81 -16.89
CA VAL A 69 13.93 5.85 -17.35
C VAL A 69 14.98 5.24 -18.27
N SER A 70 15.67 6.09 -19.04
CA SER A 70 16.76 5.61 -19.88
C SER A 70 17.91 5.04 -19.03
N PRO A 71 18.68 4.07 -19.53
CA PRO A 71 19.85 3.53 -18.83
C PRO A 71 20.87 4.62 -18.45
N GLU A 72 21.10 5.60 -19.31
CA GLU A 72 22.08 6.67 -19.10
C GLU A 72 21.66 7.60 -17.94
N LEU A 73 20.35 7.83 -17.78
CA LEU A 73 19.83 8.59 -16.65
C LEU A 73 19.87 7.74 -15.39
N ALA A 74 19.49 6.48 -15.50
CA ALA A 74 19.49 5.56 -14.37
C ALA A 74 20.87 5.47 -13.70
N GLU A 75 21.98 5.50 -14.46
CA GLU A 75 23.34 5.49 -13.89
C GLU A 75 23.59 6.64 -12.90
N LYS A 76 22.95 7.79 -13.13
CA LYS A 76 23.11 9.00 -12.31
C LYS A 76 22.17 9.05 -11.11
N LEU A 77 21.14 8.22 -11.09
CA LEU A 77 20.13 8.21 -10.05
C LEU A 77 20.49 7.24 -8.92
N LYS A 78 19.91 7.48 -7.73
CA LYS A 78 20.04 6.58 -6.58
C LYS A 78 19.28 5.29 -6.81
N LYS A 79 19.93 4.17 -6.50
CA LYS A 79 19.46 2.81 -6.76
C LYS A 79 18.62 2.28 -5.62
N VAL A 80 17.56 1.60 -6.01
CA VAL A 80 16.63 0.87 -5.14
C VAL A 80 16.80 -0.61 -5.44
N ASP A 81 17.25 -1.36 -4.47
CA ASP A 81 17.45 -2.80 -4.58
C ASP A 81 16.23 -3.55 -4.02
N LYS A 82 16.08 -4.82 -4.39
CA LYS A 82 15.05 -5.69 -3.80
C LYS A 82 15.18 -5.74 -2.27
N GLY A 83 14.09 -5.43 -1.56
CA GLY A 83 14.05 -5.36 -0.11
C GLY A 83 14.23 -3.95 0.46
N ASP A 84 14.62 -2.98 -0.37
CA ASP A 84 14.65 -1.57 0.02
C ASP A 84 13.23 -1.00 0.17
N VAL A 85 13.08 0.00 1.02
CA VAL A 85 11.83 0.74 1.21
C VAL A 85 11.98 2.15 0.68
N VAL A 86 11.12 2.57 -0.23
CA VAL A 86 11.10 3.93 -0.77
C VAL A 86 10.07 4.75 0.00
N ILE A 87 10.50 5.85 0.61
CA ILE A 87 9.69 6.70 1.49
C ILE A 87 9.49 8.06 0.82
N THR A 88 8.27 8.55 0.76
CA THR A 88 7.94 9.89 0.24
C THR A 88 8.45 10.98 1.20
N ASN A 89 9.33 11.87 0.71
CA ASN A 89 9.84 12.99 1.51
C ASN A 89 8.93 14.21 1.45
N THR A 90 8.36 14.48 0.26
CA THR A 90 7.65 15.73 -0.02
C THR A 90 6.25 15.47 -0.55
N SER A 91 5.29 16.26 -0.07
CA SER A 91 3.93 16.33 -0.61
C SER A 91 3.30 17.69 -0.28
N GLU A 92 2.20 18.02 -0.94
CA GLU A 92 1.33 19.13 -0.55
C GLU A 92 0.52 18.79 0.72
N ASN A 93 0.33 17.49 1.00
CA ASN A 93 -0.36 16.98 2.19
C ASN A 93 0.61 16.29 3.13
N ILE A 94 0.52 16.62 4.42
CA ILE A 94 1.36 15.97 5.44
C ILE A 94 1.08 14.47 5.59
N GLU A 95 -0.13 14.04 5.29
CA GLU A 95 -0.55 12.65 5.33
C GLU A 95 0.22 11.78 4.33
N ASP A 96 0.60 12.35 3.18
CA ASP A 96 1.34 11.65 2.12
C ASP A 96 2.84 11.61 2.38
N VAL A 97 3.38 12.56 3.13
CA VAL A 97 4.77 12.55 3.57
C VAL A 97 5.00 11.36 4.50
N GLY A 98 6.07 10.61 4.27
CA GLY A 98 6.40 9.42 5.04
C GLY A 98 5.66 8.15 4.63
N LYS A 99 4.77 8.20 3.61
CA LYS A 99 4.26 6.97 2.99
C LYS A 99 5.41 6.17 2.40
N ALA A 100 5.37 4.86 2.60
CA ALA A 100 6.48 3.97 2.31
C ALA A 100 6.02 2.79 1.43
N LEU A 101 6.91 2.37 0.52
CA LEU A 101 6.71 1.29 -0.44
C LEU A 101 7.88 0.31 -0.35
N LEU A 102 7.63 -0.96 -0.08
CA LEU A 102 8.63 -2.02 -0.17
C LEU A 102 8.82 -2.43 -1.63
N TYR A 103 10.05 -2.35 -2.12
CA TYR A 103 10.38 -2.81 -3.46
C TYR A 103 10.82 -4.28 -3.46
N LEU A 104 10.20 -5.09 -4.31
CA LEU A 104 10.42 -6.54 -4.43
C LEU A 104 10.82 -6.97 -5.84
N GLY A 105 11.01 -6.02 -6.77
CA GLY A 105 11.42 -6.31 -8.14
C GLY A 105 12.80 -6.98 -8.21
N GLU A 106 13.01 -7.85 -9.19
CA GLU A 106 14.28 -8.52 -9.41
C GLU A 106 15.31 -7.57 -10.05
N GLU A 107 14.84 -6.63 -10.86
CA GLU A 107 15.69 -5.60 -11.46
C GLU A 107 15.88 -4.44 -10.49
N GLN A 108 17.08 -3.85 -10.52
CA GLN A 108 17.35 -2.65 -9.75
C GLN A 108 16.53 -1.47 -10.28
N ALA A 109 15.78 -0.82 -9.39
CA ALA A 109 15.03 0.39 -9.72
C ALA A 109 15.80 1.66 -9.34
N VAL A 110 15.25 2.83 -9.72
CA VAL A 110 15.76 4.14 -9.33
C VAL A 110 14.65 5.03 -8.78
N THR A 111 15.02 6.07 -8.00
CA THR A 111 14.05 7.05 -7.51
C THR A 111 14.62 8.47 -7.49
N GLY A 112 13.71 9.45 -7.43
CA GLY A 112 14.03 10.88 -7.47
C GLY A 112 14.19 11.55 -6.11
N GLY A 113 14.56 12.82 -6.11
CA GLY A 113 14.90 13.62 -4.91
C GLY A 113 13.75 13.91 -3.95
N HIS A 114 12.51 13.58 -4.34
CA HIS A 114 11.33 13.69 -3.48
C HIS A 114 11.03 12.40 -2.70
N ALA A 115 11.93 11.41 -2.77
CA ALA A 115 11.86 10.18 -2.00
C ALA A 115 13.19 9.88 -1.31
N THR A 116 13.14 9.13 -0.23
CA THR A 116 14.28 8.54 0.47
C THR A 116 14.23 7.04 0.35
N ILE A 117 15.35 6.42 0.05
CA ILE A 117 15.54 4.97 0.06
C ILE A 117 15.98 4.59 1.48
N PHE A 118 15.22 3.78 2.15
CA PHE A 118 15.62 3.12 3.38
C PHE A 118 16.09 1.71 3.06
N LYS A 119 17.35 1.44 3.35
CA LYS A 119 17.97 0.11 3.22
C LYS A 119 17.98 -0.56 4.58
N PRO A 120 17.03 -1.48 4.86
CA PRO A 120 16.90 -2.10 6.17
C PRO A 120 18.16 -2.88 6.55
N SER A 121 18.56 -2.80 7.82
CA SER A 121 19.55 -3.70 8.39
C SER A 121 18.94 -5.09 8.65
N LYS A 122 19.75 -6.02 9.16
CA LYS A 122 19.27 -7.36 9.53
C LYS A 122 18.33 -7.37 10.75
N GLU A 123 18.18 -6.25 11.46
CA GLU A 123 17.35 -6.14 12.66
C GLU A 123 15.89 -5.82 12.36
N ILE A 124 15.58 -5.34 11.15
CA ILE A 124 14.26 -4.89 10.78
C ILE A 124 13.77 -5.48 9.47
N VAL A 125 12.55 -5.97 9.47
CA VAL A 125 11.84 -6.43 8.26
C VAL A 125 11.29 -5.20 7.53
N GLY A 126 11.67 -4.96 6.27
CA GLY A 126 11.24 -3.79 5.50
C GLY A 126 9.71 -3.62 5.47
N LYS A 127 8.96 -4.71 5.32
CA LYS A 127 7.49 -4.67 5.33
C LYS A 127 6.89 -4.33 6.69
N PHE A 128 7.51 -4.74 7.79
CA PHE A 128 7.13 -4.32 9.14
C PHE A 128 7.28 -2.80 9.28
N PHE A 129 8.38 -2.24 8.78
CA PHE A 129 8.57 -0.80 8.76
C PHE A 129 7.51 -0.09 7.92
N VAL A 130 7.16 -0.60 6.72
CA VAL A 130 6.08 -0.04 5.88
C VAL A 130 4.76 0.02 6.67
N TYR A 131 4.38 -1.03 7.39
CA TYR A 131 3.18 -1.00 8.24
C TYR A 131 3.30 0.00 9.39
N PHE A 132 4.48 0.11 10.00
CA PHE A 132 4.71 1.08 11.07
C PHE A 132 4.54 2.52 10.59
N THR A 133 4.93 2.85 9.34
CA THR A 133 4.74 4.20 8.79
C THR A 133 3.27 4.63 8.67
N GLN A 134 2.33 3.71 8.77
CA GLN A 134 0.88 3.96 8.70
C GLN A 134 0.25 4.20 10.08
N THR A 135 1.03 4.12 11.15
CA THR A 135 0.53 4.31 12.51
C THR A 135 0.47 5.79 12.92
N GLU A 136 -0.43 6.11 13.84
CA GLU A 136 -0.46 7.44 14.47
C GLU A 136 0.85 7.81 15.18
N ILE A 137 1.58 6.81 15.69
CA ILE A 137 2.86 7.02 16.37
C ILE A 137 3.87 7.61 15.38
N PHE A 138 3.98 7.01 14.20
CA PHE A 138 4.85 7.51 13.15
C PHE A 138 4.38 8.86 12.62
N ASP A 139 3.07 9.04 12.42
CA ASP A 139 2.50 10.32 11.97
C ASP A 139 2.81 11.45 12.94
N LYS A 140 2.60 11.26 14.23
CA LYS A 140 2.95 12.24 15.27
C LYS A 140 4.47 12.54 15.31
N ALA A 141 5.30 11.52 15.08
CA ALA A 141 6.75 11.69 15.04
C ALA A 141 7.22 12.48 13.80
N LYS A 142 6.75 12.14 12.61
CA LYS A 142 7.14 12.83 11.37
C LYS A 142 6.71 14.30 11.36
N ARG A 143 5.53 14.62 11.92
CA ARG A 143 5.03 16.01 12.00
C ARG A 143 5.96 16.94 12.80
N LYS A 144 6.73 16.41 13.76
CA LYS A 144 7.72 17.21 14.51
C LYS A 144 8.89 17.68 13.64
N PHE A 145 9.16 16.97 12.53
CA PHE A 145 10.26 17.27 11.62
C PHE A 145 9.80 17.87 10.30
N ALA A 146 8.48 17.95 10.07
CA ALA A 146 7.91 18.48 8.84
C ALA A 146 8.20 20.00 8.73
N LYS A 147 8.66 20.42 7.55
CA LYS A 147 8.99 21.80 7.21
C LYS A 147 8.27 22.18 5.92
N GLY A 148 7.95 23.47 5.81
CA GLY A 148 7.25 24.02 4.64
C GLY A 148 5.75 24.21 4.87
N THR A 149 5.13 25.06 4.04
CA THR A 149 3.71 25.42 4.13
C THR A 149 2.90 24.98 2.92
N LYS A 150 3.44 25.13 1.70
CA LYS A 150 2.80 24.71 0.45
C LYS A 150 3.29 23.32 0.02
N VAL A 151 4.60 23.11 0.17
CA VAL A 151 5.23 21.81 -0.03
C VAL A 151 5.89 21.45 1.29
N ILE A 152 5.42 20.36 1.86
CA ILE A 152 5.90 19.84 3.14
C ILE A 152 7.02 18.85 2.84
N ASP A 153 8.15 19.00 3.53
CA ASP A 153 9.30 18.10 3.40
C ASP A 153 9.75 17.59 4.77
N VAL A 154 10.07 16.29 4.83
CA VAL A 154 10.81 15.68 5.93
C VAL A 154 12.10 15.11 5.36
N SER A 155 13.23 15.67 5.73
CA SER A 155 14.53 15.25 5.20
C SER A 155 14.89 13.82 5.62
N ALA A 156 15.75 13.14 4.84
CA ALA A 156 16.26 11.82 5.20
C ALA A 156 16.98 11.83 6.57
N THR A 157 17.70 12.91 6.90
CA THR A 157 18.37 13.08 8.18
C THR A 157 17.41 13.29 9.34
N ASP A 158 16.27 13.91 9.11
CA ASP A 158 15.22 14.05 10.12
C ASP A 158 14.40 12.78 10.29
N MET A 159 14.12 12.07 9.19
CA MET A 159 13.51 10.71 9.24
C MET A 159 14.38 9.74 10.04
N ALA A 160 15.72 9.82 9.90
CA ALA A 160 16.65 8.97 10.63
C ALA A 160 16.53 9.08 12.16
N LYS A 161 16.00 10.19 12.67
CA LYS A 161 15.82 10.44 14.12
C LYS A 161 14.51 9.87 14.68
N ILE A 162 13.57 9.48 13.81
CA ILE A 162 12.27 8.95 14.24
C ILE A 162 12.50 7.63 14.96
N GLN A 163 11.96 7.53 16.17
CA GLN A 163 12.04 6.31 16.98
C GLN A 163 11.06 5.27 16.45
N ILE A 164 11.54 4.06 16.25
CA ILE A 164 10.72 2.92 15.81
C ILE A 164 10.89 1.73 16.76
N PRO A 165 9.82 0.93 16.97
CA PRO A 165 9.90 -0.23 17.82
C PRO A 165 10.59 -1.39 17.11
N ILE A 166 11.52 -2.05 17.78
CA ILE A 166 12.27 -3.19 17.25
C ILE A 166 12.01 -4.42 18.13
N PRO A 167 10.88 -5.11 17.96
CA PRO A 167 10.70 -6.43 18.54
C PRO A 167 11.55 -7.46 17.80
N SER A 168 11.62 -8.71 18.31
CA SER A 168 12.34 -9.78 17.62
C SER A 168 11.87 -9.95 16.18
N LEU A 169 12.77 -10.38 15.28
CA LEU A 169 12.43 -10.62 13.86
C LEU A 169 11.26 -11.59 13.70
N GLU A 170 11.17 -12.61 14.56
CA GLU A 170 10.04 -13.53 14.56
C GLU A 170 8.70 -12.80 14.84
N THR A 171 8.71 -11.87 15.79
CA THR A 171 7.53 -11.06 16.12
C THR A 171 7.17 -10.11 14.96
N GLN A 172 8.17 -9.44 14.36
CA GLN A 172 7.96 -8.60 13.19
C GLN A 172 7.31 -9.39 12.05
N GLN A 173 7.81 -10.58 11.73
CA GLN A 173 7.26 -11.46 10.69
C GLN A 173 5.83 -11.91 10.99
N LYS A 174 5.51 -12.23 12.25
CA LYS A 174 4.15 -12.58 12.68
C LYS A 174 3.19 -11.40 12.49
N ILE A 175 3.61 -10.20 12.88
CA ILE A 175 2.82 -8.97 12.69
C ILE A 175 2.56 -8.75 11.20
N VAL A 176 3.60 -8.79 10.36
CA VAL A 176 3.47 -8.65 8.91
C VAL A 176 2.47 -9.65 8.34
N LYS A 177 2.62 -10.94 8.67
CA LYS A 177 1.72 -12.00 8.17
C LYS A 177 0.25 -11.76 8.50
N ILE A 178 -0.04 -11.13 9.63
CA ILE A 178 -1.40 -10.83 10.04
C ILE A 178 -1.94 -9.62 9.30
N LEU A 179 -1.14 -8.55 9.24
CA LEU A 179 -1.53 -7.32 8.56
C LEU A 179 -1.69 -7.56 7.06
N ASP A 180 -0.86 -8.42 6.45
CA ASP A 180 -1.03 -8.84 5.06
C ASP A 180 -2.39 -9.50 4.81
N LYS A 181 -2.83 -10.37 5.75
CA LYS A 181 -4.15 -11.00 5.62
C LYS A 181 -5.30 -10.00 5.76
N PHE A 182 -5.18 -8.99 6.61
CA PHE A 182 -6.18 -7.94 6.70
C PHE A 182 -6.22 -7.09 5.43
N THR A 183 -5.08 -6.73 4.88
CA THR A 183 -4.99 -5.99 3.61
C THR A 183 -5.59 -6.79 2.43
N GLU A 184 -5.32 -8.10 2.37
CA GLU A 184 -5.92 -8.99 1.37
C GLU A 184 -7.44 -9.08 1.52
N LEU A 185 -7.93 -9.21 2.75
CA LEU A 185 -9.36 -9.25 3.04
C LEU A 185 -10.04 -7.92 2.70
N GLU A 186 -9.44 -6.80 3.03
CA GLU A 186 -9.91 -5.46 2.69
C GLU A 186 -10.07 -5.32 1.17
N ALA A 187 -9.05 -5.66 0.38
CA ALA A 187 -9.11 -5.63 -1.08
C ALA A 187 -10.21 -6.53 -1.65
N THR A 188 -10.42 -7.71 -1.05
CA THR A 188 -11.49 -8.63 -1.45
C THR A 188 -12.87 -8.04 -1.19
N LEU A 189 -13.08 -7.43 -0.02
CA LEU A 189 -14.35 -6.77 0.36
C LEU A 189 -14.64 -5.54 -0.52
N GLU A 190 -13.63 -4.76 -0.85
CA GLU A 190 -13.78 -3.62 -1.77
C GLU A 190 -14.18 -4.08 -3.18
N ALA A 191 -13.57 -5.14 -3.69
CA ALA A 191 -13.92 -5.73 -4.97
C ALA A 191 -15.36 -6.27 -4.97
N GLU A 192 -15.77 -6.98 -3.92
CA GLU A 192 -17.16 -7.44 -3.76
C GLU A 192 -18.14 -6.27 -3.70
N LEU A 193 -17.84 -5.23 -2.91
CA LEU A 193 -18.69 -4.04 -2.83
C LEU A 193 -18.84 -3.35 -4.18
N ALA A 194 -17.78 -3.27 -4.98
CA ALA A 194 -17.82 -2.69 -6.32
C ALA A 194 -18.74 -3.52 -7.26
N LEU A 195 -18.66 -4.86 -7.18
CA LEU A 195 -19.56 -5.75 -7.92
C LEU A 195 -21.02 -5.58 -7.51
N ARG A 196 -21.31 -5.52 -6.19
CA ARG A 196 -22.67 -5.30 -5.67
C ARG A 196 -23.24 -3.95 -6.09
N LYS A 197 -22.44 -2.89 -6.11
CA LYS A 197 -22.85 -1.57 -6.61
C LYS A 197 -23.24 -1.62 -8.09
N ARG A 198 -22.45 -2.31 -8.94
CA ARG A 198 -22.77 -2.50 -10.36
C ARG A 198 -24.05 -3.30 -10.54
N GLN A 199 -24.22 -4.37 -9.78
CA GLN A 199 -25.43 -5.19 -9.78
C GLN A 199 -26.67 -4.36 -9.40
N TYR A 200 -26.58 -3.57 -8.33
CA TYR A 200 -27.64 -2.66 -7.92
C TYR A 200 -28.01 -1.65 -9.01
N GLN A 201 -27.02 -1.00 -9.62
CA GLN A 201 -27.24 -0.03 -10.71
C GLN A 201 -27.95 -0.69 -11.88
N TYR A 202 -27.50 -1.88 -12.30
CA TYR A 202 -28.12 -2.62 -13.39
C TYR A 202 -29.60 -2.93 -13.10
N TYR A 203 -29.91 -3.51 -11.94
CA TYR A 203 -31.31 -3.82 -11.61
C TYR A 203 -32.15 -2.59 -11.40
N ARG A 204 -31.63 -1.53 -10.80
CA ARG A 204 -32.34 -0.27 -10.65
C ARG A 204 -32.75 0.29 -12.01
N ASP A 205 -31.81 0.41 -12.92
CA ASP A 205 -32.05 1.00 -14.22
C ASP A 205 -32.97 0.09 -15.05
N PHE A 206 -32.79 -1.21 -14.98
CA PHE A 206 -33.63 -2.18 -15.64
C PHE A 206 -35.08 -2.20 -15.10
N LEU A 207 -35.28 -2.20 -13.80
CA LEU A 207 -36.61 -2.28 -13.17
C LEU A 207 -37.40 -0.97 -13.30
N LEU A 208 -36.72 0.17 -13.50
CA LEU A 208 -37.34 1.48 -13.66
C LEU A 208 -37.42 1.95 -15.12
N ASP A 209 -36.99 1.14 -16.07
CA ASP A 209 -37.13 1.40 -17.51
C ASP A 209 -38.51 0.94 -18.02
N PHE A 210 -39.53 1.69 -17.66
CA PHE A 210 -40.93 1.35 -18.03
C PHE A 210 -41.19 1.48 -19.52
N ASP A 211 -40.46 2.28 -20.27
CA ASP A 211 -40.65 2.48 -21.70
C ASP A 211 -40.27 1.22 -22.51
N ASN A 212 -39.25 0.48 -22.07
CA ASN A 212 -38.81 -0.77 -22.68
C ASN A 212 -39.60 -2.00 -22.17
N GLN A 213 -40.30 -1.92 -21.04
CA GLN A 213 -41.08 -3.01 -20.47
C GLN A 213 -42.48 -3.13 -21.08
N ILE A 214 -43.08 -2.07 -21.65
CA ILE A 214 -44.45 -2.03 -22.18
C ILE A 214 -44.53 -2.65 -23.57
N GLY A 215 -43.42 -2.88 -24.28
CA GLY A 215 -43.37 -3.34 -25.68
C GLY A 215 -43.19 -4.86 -25.90
N GLY A 216 -42.98 -5.66 -24.87
CA GLY A 216 -42.65 -7.07 -25.02
C GLY A 216 -43.37 -7.96 -24.01
N GLY A 217 -44.62 -8.33 -24.31
CA GLY A 217 -45.23 -9.49 -23.66
C GLY A 217 -44.42 -10.73 -24.02
N ASP A 218 -44.13 -11.53 -23.02
CA ASP A 218 -43.59 -12.88 -22.99
C ASP A 218 -42.12 -13.05 -22.54
N SER A 219 -42.02 -13.48 -21.30
CA SER A 219 -40.99 -14.41 -20.80
C SER A 219 -39.50 -13.99 -20.81
N TRP A 220 -39.14 -12.73 -20.72
CA TRP A 220 -37.75 -12.33 -20.58
C TRP A 220 -37.09 -12.84 -19.26
N TRP A 221 -37.88 -13.20 -18.24
CA TRP A 221 -37.41 -13.85 -17.01
C TRP A 221 -36.74 -15.22 -17.27
N LEU A 222 -37.05 -15.88 -18.36
CA LEU A 222 -36.53 -17.20 -18.72
C LEU A 222 -35.21 -17.13 -19.52
N SER A 223 -34.81 -15.96 -19.96
CA SER A 223 -33.58 -15.78 -20.76
C SER A 223 -32.37 -15.23 -19.96
N MET A 224 -32.51 -15.02 -18.63
CA MET A 224 -31.36 -14.64 -17.80
C MET A 224 -30.44 -15.83 -17.56
N PRO A 225 -29.14 -15.73 -17.89
CA PRO A 225 -28.18 -16.74 -17.47
C PRO A 225 -28.16 -16.80 -15.94
N SER A 226 -28.35 -17.97 -15.37
CA SER A 226 -28.36 -18.25 -13.93
C SER A 226 -27.08 -17.72 -13.20
N GLU A 227 -25.98 -17.64 -13.93
CA GLU A 227 -24.68 -17.11 -13.45
C GLU A 227 -24.67 -15.59 -13.13
N ARG A 228 -25.67 -14.83 -13.64
CA ARG A 228 -25.76 -13.38 -13.32
C ARG A 228 -26.64 -13.06 -12.12
N CYS A 229 -27.46 -13.98 -11.67
CA CYS A 229 -28.37 -13.71 -10.56
C CYS A 229 -27.74 -13.79 -9.18
N GLY A 230 -26.72 -14.61 -8.95
CA GLY A 230 -26.06 -14.73 -7.64
C GLY A 230 -27.02 -14.95 -6.45
N LEU A 231 -28.27 -15.32 -6.74
CA LEU A 231 -29.26 -15.73 -5.77
C LEU A 231 -29.18 -17.26 -5.71
N GLU A 232 -28.25 -17.78 -4.94
CA GLU A 232 -28.40 -19.12 -4.42
C GLU A 232 -29.69 -19.15 -3.59
N ASP A 233 -30.58 -20.04 -3.94
CA ASP A 233 -31.78 -20.36 -3.19
C ASP A 233 -31.45 -20.49 -1.71
N VAL A 234 -31.90 -19.54 -0.92
CA VAL A 234 -32.05 -19.74 0.53
C VAL A 234 -33.29 -20.61 0.68
N GLY A 235 -33.13 -21.87 0.32
CA GLY A 235 -34.16 -22.91 0.50
C GLY A 235 -34.50 -22.98 1.96
N GLY A 236 -35.65 -22.42 2.29
CA GLY A 236 -36.34 -22.69 3.54
C GLY A 236 -36.70 -24.18 3.57
N SER A 237 -36.07 -24.93 4.45
CA SER A 237 -36.61 -26.18 4.94
C SER A 237 -37.40 -25.87 6.22
N GLY A 238 -38.70 -26.16 6.14
CA GLY A 238 -39.66 -26.13 7.23
C GLY A 238 -39.33 -27.11 8.37
#